data_3b020752e8acba1dc2c1043858f5df22
#
_entry.id   3b020752e8acba1dc2c1043858f5df22
#
_cell.length_a   1.000
_cell.length_b   1.000
_cell.length_c   1.000
_cell.angle_alpha   90.00
_cell.angle_beta   90.00
_cell.angle_gamma   90.00
#
_symmetry.space_group_name_H-M   'P 1'
#
loop_
_entity.id
_entity.type
_entity.pdbx_description
1 polymer ?
#
loop_
_entity_poly.entity_id
_entity_poly.type
_entity_poly.pdbx_seq_one_letter_code
_entity_poly.pdbx_strand_id
1 'polypeptide(L)'
;MKKLAILGPGVVGGSCAEILLRDADLLERNAGEQLELSYVLARRALPDRPYKDKVVTDFSVIERDANVFLVIETIGGCGAALEYVRRALAAGKHVVTANKQLIAEHGAELLALAKANGVSLLFEASVGGGIPVLHPLSQCLGANEIYE
;
A
#
# COMPACT_ATOMS: atom_id res chain seq x y z
N MET A 1 -13.69 6.22 -10.22
CA MET A 1 -12.94 6.79 -9.07
C MET A 1 -12.60 5.68 -8.10
N LYS A 2 -11.33 5.46 -7.83
CA LYS A 2 -10.84 4.46 -6.88
C LYS A 2 -10.31 5.13 -5.63
N LYS A 3 -10.77 4.69 -4.47
CA LYS A 3 -10.31 5.20 -3.18
C LYS A 3 -9.02 4.51 -2.74
N LEU A 4 -8.13 5.30 -2.14
CA LEU A 4 -6.86 4.87 -1.59
C LEU A 4 -6.82 5.12 -0.09
N ALA A 5 -6.13 4.26 0.64
CA ALA A 5 -5.86 4.45 2.06
C ALA A 5 -4.35 4.31 2.33
N ILE A 6 -3.82 5.13 3.22
CA ILE A 6 -2.42 5.05 3.69
C ILE A 6 -2.41 4.63 5.16
N LEU A 7 -1.57 3.66 5.49
CA LEU A 7 -1.34 3.20 6.85
C LEU A 7 0.04 3.68 7.32
N GLY A 8 0.07 4.54 8.32
CA GLY A 8 1.31 5.07 8.90
C GLY A 8 1.85 6.31 8.18
N PRO A 9 1.37 7.51 8.53
CA PRO A 9 1.81 8.78 7.93
C PRO A 9 3.15 9.27 8.51
N GLY A 10 4.15 8.40 8.50
CA GLY A 10 5.55 8.74 8.76
C GLY A 10 6.16 9.50 7.58
N VAL A 11 7.49 9.46 7.44
CA VAL A 11 8.18 10.14 6.32
C VAL A 11 7.66 9.63 4.98
N VAL A 12 7.65 8.32 4.76
CA VAL A 12 7.23 7.71 3.48
C VAL A 12 5.74 7.91 3.25
N GLY A 13 4.89 7.50 4.19
CA GLY A 13 3.43 7.58 4.03
C GLY A 13 2.91 9.03 3.96
N GLY A 14 3.51 9.95 4.72
CA GLY A 14 3.20 11.37 4.63
C GLY A 14 3.54 11.96 3.28
N SER A 15 4.72 11.65 2.73
CA SER A 15 5.11 12.07 1.39
C SER A 15 4.21 11.47 0.31
N CYS A 16 3.83 10.20 0.43
CA CYS A 16 2.85 9.58 -0.47
C CYS A 16 1.49 10.32 -0.43
N ALA A 17 1.01 10.66 0.76
CA ALA A 17 -0.24 11.41 0.91
C ALA A 17 -0.18 12.79 0.24
N GLU A 18 0.93 13.51 0.43
CA GLU A 18 1.13 14.83 -0.16
C GLU A 18 1.23 14.76 -1.70
N ILE A 19 1.90 13.75 -2.25
CA ILE A 19 1.96 13.51 -3.71
C ILE A 19 0.57 13.21 -4.26
N LEU A 20 -0.19 12.32 -3.63
CA LEU A 20 -1.54 11.97 -4.06
C LEU A 20 -2.49 13.18 -4.09
N LEU A 21 -2.31 14.13 -3.16
CA LEU A 21 -3.10 15.36 -3.14
C LEU A 21 -2.61 16.41 -4.14
N ARG A 22 -1.29 16.58 -4.28
CA ARG A 22 -0.70 17.61 -5.14
C ARG A 22 -0.78 17.27 -6.62
N ASP A 23 -0.51 16.01 -6.95
CA ASP A 23 -0.30 15.57 -8.33
C ASP A 23 -1.50 14.73 -8.86
N ALA A 24 -2.70 14.95 -8.30
CA ALA A 24 -3.91 14.17 -8.60
C ALA A 24 -4.20 14.06 -10.11
N ASP A 25 -4.14 15.19 -10.85
CA ASP A 25 -4.39 15.21 -12.30
C ASP A 25 -3.35 14.41 -13.11
N LEU A 26 -2.09 14.43 -12.67
CA LEU A 26 -1.02 13.65 -13.32
C LEU A 26 -1.24 12.15 -13.08
N LEU A 27 -1.59 11.79 -11.85
CA LEU A 27 -1.84 10.41 -11.46
C LEU A 27 -3.08 9.86 -12.17
N GLU A 28 -4.15 10.65 -12.29
CA GLU A 28 -5.35 10.27 -13.05
C GLU A 28 -5.02 9.98 -14.52
N ARG A 29 -4.25 10.87 -15.19
CA ARG A 29 -3.82 10.64 -16.57
C ARG A 29 -2.99 9.38 -16.74
N ASN A 30 -2.08 9.10 -15.81
CA ASN A 30 -1.22 7.92 -15.88
C ASN A 30 -1.94 6.61 -15.54
N ALA A 31 -2.88 6.65 -14.59
CA ALA A 31 -3.67 5.50 -14.18
C ALA A 31 -4.86 5.20 -15.11
N GLY A 32 -5.27 6.18 -15.93
CA GLY A 32 -6.47 6.10 -16.75
C GLY A 32 -7.78 6.20 -15.98
N GLU A 33 -7.71 6.50 -14.68
CA GLU A 33 -8.86 6.65 -13.80
C GLU A 33 -8.56 7.54 -12.60
N GLN A 34 -9.58 8.16 -12.05
CA GLN A 34 -9.45 9.04 -10.88
C GLN A 34 -9.08 8.25 -9.64
N LEU A 35 -8.02 8.70 -8.96
CA LEU A 35 -7.51 8.17 -7.70
C LEU A 35 -7.78 9.18 -6.58
N GLU A 36 -8.42 8.74 -5.49
CA GLU A 36 -8.75 9.59 -4.35
C GLU A 36 -8.08 9.05 -3.08
N LEU A 37 -7.24 9.86 -2.44
CA LEU A 37 -6.82 9.60 -1.06
C LEU A 37 -8.02 9.84 -0.14
N SER A 38 -8.61 8.77 0.39
CA SER A 38 -9.80 8.87 1.25
C SER A 38 -9.46 8.72 2.73
N TYR A 39 -8.45 7.91 3.08
CA TYR A 39 -8.10 7.62 4.47
C TYR A 39 -6.59 7.64 4.71
N VAL A 40 -6.21 8.14 5.89
CA VAL A 40 -4.86 8.04 6.43
C VAL A 40 -4.96 7.50 7.85
N LEU A 41 -4.54 6.25 8.07
CA LEU A 41 -4.55 5.64 9.40
C LEU A 41 -3.37 6.15 10.23
N ALA A 42 -3.66 6.78 11.35
CA ALA A 42 -2.67 7.27 12.31
C ALA A 42 -3.11 6.94 13.74
N ARG A 43 -2.17 6.90 14.67
CA ARG A 43 -2.47 6.66 16.10
C ARG A 43 -3.16 7.84 16.79
N ARG A 44 -3.14 9.02 16.18
CA ARG A 44 -3.71 10.29 16.71
C ARG A 44 -4.03 11.23 15.56
N ALA A 45 -4.85 12.25 15.85
CA ALA A 45 -5.11 13.33 14.90
C ALA A 45 -3.81 14.07 14.50
N LEU A 46 -3.79 14.59 13.28
CA LEU A 46 -2.64 15.29 12.69
C LEU A 46 -3.11 16.65 12.13
N PRO A 47 -3.37 17.66 13.00
CA PRO A 47 -4.03 18.91 12.61
C PRO A 47 -3.22 19.75 11.63
N ASP A 48 -1.89 19.60 11.64
CA ASP A 48 -0.97 20.42 10.81
C ASP A 48 -0.67 19.79 9.45
N ARG A 49 -1.32 18.67 9.10
CA ARG A 49 -1.09 17.99 7.82
C ARG A 49 -2.16 18.36 6.79
N PRO A 50 -1.79 18.45 5.48
CA PRO A 50 -2.75 18.79 4.42
C PRO A 50 -3.87 17.75 4.26
N TYR A 51 -3.68 16.54 4.77
CA TYR A 51 -4.66 15.43 4.77
C TYR A 51 -5.35 15.24 6.13
N LYS A 52 -5.37 16.25 7.01
CA LYS A 52 -5.93 16.17 8.37
C LYS A 52 -7.37 15.63 8.42
N ASP A 53 -8.19 16.04 7.47
CA ASP A 53 -9.60 15.66 7.40
C ASP A 53 -9.83 14.22 6.92
N LYS A 54 -8.76 13.53 6.50
CA LYS A 54 -8.76 12.13 6.05
C LYS A 54 -8.18 11.18 7.12
N VAL A 55 -7.74 11.73 8.26
CA VAL A 55 -7.11 10.94 9.31
C VAL A 55 -8.16 10.15 10.09
N VAL A 56 -7.93 8.84 10.16
CA VAL A 56 -8.70 7.90 10.98
C VAL A 56 -7.78 7.18 11.96
N THR A 57 -8.31 6.76 13.10
CA THR A 57 -7.55 6.04 14.14
C THR A 57 -7.94 4.57 14.25
N ASP A 58 -9.01 4.15 13.57
CA ASP A 58 -9.50 2.78 13.54
C ASP A 58 -9.41 2.22 12.11
N PHE A 59 -8.67 1.14 11.94
CA PHE A 59 -8.53 0.44 10.66
C PHE A 59 -9.85 -0.12 10.14
N SER A 60 -10.80 -0.43 11.01
CA SER A 60 -12.12 -0.96 10.62
C SER A 60 -12.90 -0.02 9.70
N VAL A 61 -12.63 1.29 9.75
CA VAL A 61 -13.22 2.27 8.83
C VAL A 61 -12.77 2.00 7.39
N ILE A 62 -11.47 1.74 7.21
CA ILE A 62 -10.86 1.42 5.90
C ILE A 62 -11.32 0.03 5.43
N GLU A 63 -11.30 -0.95 6.32
CA GLU A 63 -11.67 -2.33 6.02
C GLU A 63 -13.08 -2.45 5.48
N ARG A 64 -14.06 -1.77 6.13
CA ARG A 64 -15.48 -1.84 5.78
C ARG A 64 -15.88 -1.02 4.55
N ASP A 65 -15.08 -0.05 4.14
CA ASP A 65 -15.37 0.71 2.91
C ASP A 65 -15.02 -0.13 1.68
N ALA A 66 -16.04 -0.70 1.05
CA ALA A 66 -15.89 -1.52 -0.16
C ALA A 66 -15.32 -0.75 -1.36
N ASN A 67 -15.34 0.59 -1.34
CA ASN A 67 -14.78 1.42 -2.41
C ASN A 67 -13.27 1.64 -2.26
N VAL A 68 -12.68 1.30 -1.10
CA VAL A 68 -11.22 1.32 -0.95
C VAL A 68 -10.62 0.19 -1.78
N PHE A 69 -9.97 0.56 -2.86
CA PHE A 69 -9.35 -0.34 -3.81
C PHE A 69 -7.92 -0.73 -3.40
N LEU A 70 -7.15 0.23 -2.89
CA LEU A 70 -5.72 0.07 -2.59
C LEU A 70 -5.38 0.60 -1.21
N VAL A 71 -4.59 -0.18 -0.49
CA VAL A 71 -4.00 0.18 0.81
C VAL A 71 -2.48 0.30 0.64
N ILE A 72 -1.91 1.43 1.04
CA ILE A 72 -0.47 1.69 1.04
C ILE A 72 0.04 1.58 2.47
N GLU A 73 0.82 0.54 2.77
CA GLU A 73 1.36 0.26 4.10
C GLU A 73 2.79 0.81 4.24
N THR A 74 2.98 1.67 5.24
CA THR A 74 4.25 2.33 5.58
C THR A 74 4.47 2.47 7.08
N ILE A 75 3.88 1.55 7.89
CA ILE A 75 3.99 1.57 9.35
C ILE A 75 5.38 1.13 9.81
N GLY A 76 5.89 0.06 9.16
CA GLY A 76 7.12 -0.61 9.57
C GLY A 76 6.92 -1.62 10.70
N GLY A 77 7.88 -2.57 10.83
CA GLY A 77 7.78 -3.70 11.75
C GLY A 77 6.68 -4.70 11.36
N CYS A 78 6.50 -5.77 12.14
CA CYS A 78 5.50 -6.80 11.82
C CYS A 78 4.19 -6.65 12.61
N GLY A 79 4.18 -6.11 13.83
CA GLY A 79 3.01 -6.06 14.70
C GLY A 79 1.70 -5.64 14.02
N ALA A 80 1.32 -4.38 14.18
CA ALA A 80 0.08 -3.85 13.59
C ALA A 80 0.08 -3.89 12.05
N ALA A 81 1.25 -3.76 11.40
CA ALA A 81 1.38 -3.83 9.95
C ALA A 81 0.90 -5.17 9.40
N LEU A 82 1.34 -6.30 10.00
CA LEU A 82 0.93 -7.64 9.60
C LEU A 82 -0.58 -7.85 9.74
N GLU A 83 -1.14 -7.44 10.88
CA GLU A 83 -2.58 -7.53 11.12
C GLU A 83 -3.38 -6.76 10.05
N TYR A 84 -3.02 -5.51 9.81
CA TYR A 84 -3.76 -4.66 8.88
C TYR A 84 -3.61 -5.12 7.43
N VAL A 85 -2.43 -5.58 7.02
CA VAL A 85 -2.21 -6.12 5.67
C VAL A 85 -3.02 -7.38 5.45
N ARG A 86 -3.03 -8.32 6.41
CA ARG A 86 -3.89 -9.51 6.34
C ARG A 86 -5.36 -9.15 6.19
N ARG A 87 -5.86 -8.24 7.01
CA ARG A 87 -7.26 -7.78 6.97
C ARG A 87 -7.60 -7.06 5.67
N ALA A 88 -6.70 -6.21 5.15
CA ALA A 88 -6.89 -5.56 3.87
C ALA A 88 -7.01 -6.56 2.72
N LEU A 89 -6.07 -7.52 2.63
CA LEU A 89 -6.08 -8.57 1.60
C LEU A 89 -7.33 -9.45 1.71
N ALA A 90 -7.72 -9.85 2.93
CA ALA A 90 -8.93 -10.64 3.17
C ALA A 90 -10.22 -9.87 2.81
N ALA A 91 -10.21 -8.54 2.96
CA ALA A 91 -11.31 -7.67 2.55
C ALA A 91 -11.31 -7.33 1.03
N GLY A 92 -10.49 -8.01 0.23
CA GLY A 92 -10.45 -7.83 -1.22
C GLY A 92 -9.78 -6.52 -1.67
N LYS A 93 -8.88 -5.97 -0.86
CA LYS A 93 -8.15 -4.74 -1.18
C LYS A 93 -6.74 -5.07 -1.65
N HIS A 94 -6.28 -4.41 -2.72
CA HIS A 94 -4.87 -4.48 -3.12
C HIS A 94 -4.00 -3.81 -2.07
N VAL A 95 -2.76 -4.29 -1.90
CA VAL A 95 -1.81 -3.72 -0.94
C VAL A 95 -0.49 -3.41 -1.63
N VAL A 96 0.06 -2.24 -1.33
CA VAL A 96 1.45 -1.86 -1.62
C VAL A 96 2.15 -1.66 -0.29
N THR A 97 3.31 -2.27 -0.08
CA THR A 97 4.08 -2.10 1.16
C THR A 97 5.53 -1.71 0.90
N ALA A 98 6.05 -0.83 1.74
CA ALA A 98 7.48 -0.49 1.81
C ALA A 98 8.20 -1.20 2.98
N ASN A 99 7.55 -2.15 3.64
CA ASN A 99 8.00 -2.77 4.87
C ASN A 99 8.87 -4.00 4.61
N LYS A 100 10.18 -3.82 4.69
CA LYS A 100 11.17 -4.88 4.44
C LYS A 100 11.00 -6.06 5.37
N GLN A 101 10.82 -5.80 6.66
CA GLN A 101 10.69 -6.84 7.67
C GLN A 101 9.42 -7.67 7.45
N LEU A 102 8.30 -7.04 7.17
CA LEU A 102 7.03 -7.70 6.88
C LEU A 102 7.17 -8.71 5.73
N ILE A 103 7.80 -8.27 4.64
CA ILE A 103 7.99 -9.14 3.47
C ILE A 103 9.00 -10.26 3.73
N ALA A 104 10.09 -9.98 4.45
CA ALA A 104 11.09 -11.00 4.80
C ALA A 104 10.50 -12.10 5.69
N GLU A 105 9.67 -11.76 6.67
CA GLU A 105 9.14 -12.71 7.65
C GLU A 105 7.81 -13.36 7.20
N HIS A 106 6.95 -12.64 6.47
CA HIS A 106 5.58 -13.04 6.16
C HIS A 106 5.22 -12.97 4.67
N GLY A 107 6.16 -12.65 3.78
CA GLY A 107 5.88 -12.42 2.36
C GLY A 107 5.18 -13.58 1.68
N ALA A 108 5.64 -14.81 1.90
CA ALA A 108 5.05 -16.01 1.28
C ALA A 108 3.58 -16.21 1.69
N GLU A 109 3.28 -16.06 2.98
CA GLU A 109 1.92 -16.14 3.52
C GLU A 109 1.01 -15.06 2.94
N LEU A 110 1.48 -13.82 2.92
CA LEU A 110 0.72 -12.67 2.43
C LEU A 110 0.45 -12.75 0.92
N LEU A 111 1.41 -13.25 0.14
CA LEU A 111 1.23 -13.51 -1.29
C LEU A 111 0.19 -14.61 -1.54
N ALA A 112 0.22 -15.68 -0.75
CA ALA A 112 -0.80 -16.73 -0.84
C ALA A 112 -2.19 -16.19 -0.50
N LEU A 113 -2.31 -15.36 0.54
CA LEU A 113 -3.55 -14.71 0.93
C LEU A 113 -4.07 -13.74 -0.15
N ALA A 114 -3.20 -12.94 -0.74
CA ALA A 114 -3.54 -12.05 -1.84
C ALA A 114 -4.10 -12.83 -3.04
N LYS A 115 -3.41 -13.90 -3.43
CA LYS A 115 -3.84 -14.80 -4.52
C LYS A 115 -5.20 -15.44 -4.23
N ALA A 116 -5.42 -15.92 -3.02
CA ALA A 116 -6.69 -16.54 -2.61
C ALA A 116 -7.89 -15.57 -2.69
N ASN A 117 -7.65 -14.27 -2.47
CA ASN A 117 -8.69 -13.23 -2.54
C ASN A 117 -8.73 -12.47 -3.87
N GLY A 118 -7.94 -12.88 -4.88
CA GLY A 118 -7.94 -12.26 -6.21
C GLY A 118 -7.40 -10.82 -6.23
N VAL A 119 -6.54 -10.47 -5.26
CA VAL A 119 -5.91 -9.14 -5.14
C VAL A 119 -4.40 -9.22 -5.24
N SER A 120 -3.74 -8.09 -5.38
CA SER A 120 -2.29 -7.98 -5.50
C SER A 120 -1.65 -7.49 -4.21
N LEU A 121 -0.50 -8.07 -3.86
CA LEU A 121 0.45 -7.53 -2.90
C LEU A 121 1.70 -7.09 -3.66
N LEU A 122 1.98 -5.79 -3.69
CA LEU A 122 3.14 -5.19 -4.35
C LEU A 122 4.13 -4.71 -3.30
N PHE A 123 5.40 -5.03 -3.46
CA PHE A 123 6.43 -4.77 -2.44
C PHE A 123 7.78 -4.32 -3.03
N GLU A 124 7.77 -3.73 -4.23
CA GLU A 124 8.98 -3.19 -4.88
C GLU A 124 9.77 -2.27 -3.93
N ALA A 125 9.09 -1.37 -3.24
CA ALA A 125 9.70 -0.44 -2.28
C ALA A 125 10.29 -1.13 -1.03
N SER A 126 9.97 -2.40 -0.79
CA SER A 126 10.56 -3.22 0.28
C SER A 126 11.91 -3.81 -0.11
N VAL A 127 12.25 -3.79 -1.41
CA VAL A 127 13.48 -4.37 -1.97
C VAL A 127 14.20 -3.29 -2.78
N GLY A 128 15.42 -2.92 -2.41
CA GLY A 128 16.24 -1.97 -3.17
C GLY A 128 15.83 -0.48 -3.06
N GLY A 129 14.79 -0.13 -2.31
CA GLY A 129 14.33 1.25 -2.12
C GLY A 129 13.83 1.89 -3.43
N GLY A 130 14.51 2.89 -3.96
CA GLY A 130 14.14 3.56 -5.22
C GLY A 130 14.64 2.87 -6.49
N ILE A 131 15.31 1.72 -6.38
CA ILE A 131 15.82 0.96 -7.52
C ILE A 131 14.82 -0.15 -7.86
N PRO A 132 14.20 -0.15 -9.08
CA PRO A 132 13.28 -1.22 -9.49
C PRO A 132 14.06 -2.52 -9.73
N VAL A 133 13.74 -3.57 -9.00
CA VAL A 133 14.39 -4.89 -9.07
C VAL A 133 13.39 -5.98 -9.39
N LEU A 134 12.30 -6.06 -8.63
CA LEU A 134 11.32 -7.16 -8.72
C LEU A 134 10.52 -7.11 -10.03
N HIS A 135 10.10 -5.93 -10.44
CA HIS A 135 9.34 -5.77 -11.67
C HIS A 135 10.16 -6.17 -12.90
N PRO A 136 11.42 -5.71 -13.10
CA PRO A 136 12.25 -6.22 -14.18
C PRO A 136 12.48 -7.73 -14.13
N LEU A 137 12.74 -8.31 -12.96
CA LEU A 137 12.94 -9.76 -12.81
C LEU A 137 11.68 -10.55 -13.21
N SER A 138 10.49 -10.09 -12.80
CA SER A 138 9.25 -10.82 -13.03
C SER A 138 8.65 -10.60 -14.42
N GLN A 139 8.90 -9.46 -15.05
CA GLN A 139 8.27 -9.06 -16.31
C GLN A 139 9.21 -9.11 -17.51
N CYS A 140 10.50 -8.76 -17.32
CA CYS A 140 11.43 -8.62 -18.43
C CYS A 140 12.27 -9.89 -18.68
N LEU A 141 12.44 -10.75 -17.68
CA LEU A 141 13.25 -11.96 -17.75
C LEU A 141 12.42 -13.24 -17.89
N GLY A 142 11.19 -13.16 -18.40
CA GLY A 142 10.27 -14.30 -18.51
C GLY A 142 10.74 -15.47 -19.42
N ALA A 143 11.77 -15.24 -20.24
CA ALA A 143 12.40 -16.28 -21.06
C ALA A 143 13.68 -16.88 -20.42
N ASN A 144 14.08 -16.41 -19.25
CA ASN A 144 15.28 -16.83 -18.56
C ASN A 144 14.94 -17.71 -17.34
N GLU A 145 15.74 -18.74 -17.10
CA GLU A 145 15.75 -19.43 -15.82
C GLU A 145 16.62 -18.65 -14.83
N ILE A 146 16.06 -18.33 -13.67
CA ILE A 146 16.76 -17.60 -12.61
C ILE A 146 17.17 -18.63 -11.55
N TYR A 147 18.46 -18.74 -11.30
CA TYR A 147 19.05 -19.61 -10.27
C TYR A 147 19.48 -18.75 -9.07
N GLU A 148 19.48 -19.34 -7.86
CA GLU A 148 20.01 -18.71 -6.65
C GLU A 148 21.52 -18.43 -6.74
#